data_f86407e2e165c529c08f9f4b467b91af
#
_entry.id   f86407e2e165c529c08f9f4b467b91af
#
_cell.length_a   1.000
_cell.length_b   1.000
_cell.length_c   1.000
_cell.angle_alpha   90.00
_cell.angle_beta   90.00
_cell.angle_gamma   90.00
#
_symmetry.space_group_name_H-M   'P 1'
#
loop_
_entity.id
_entity.type
_entity.pdbx_description
1 polymer ?
#
loop_
_entity_poly.entity_id
_entity_poly.type
_entity_poly.pdbx_seq_one_letter_code
_entity_poly.pdbx_strand_id
1 'polypeptide(L)'
;RIALGSIAVFTMLYAPWIATRHLVLALPLVLLLTLHLLDRMSSPVRGALIVVSGAIGIALGISDRHFAGFYAEQAAALSTANSGHTTWYAGSFGWGWYAKAAGLRDIAEADSLPKPGDLIVVPMDFSSPSIPEAVHTREVMILQQALGPLDAFSTRHWLRFYCARYPDPPWHISHAEPERLMVLVVD
;
A
#
# COMPACT_ATOMS: atom_id res chain seq x y z
N ARG A 1 -32.03 -2.19 -4.88
CA ARG A 1 -31.88 -1.87 -3.45
C ARG A 1 -31.48 -3.12 -2.65
N ILE A 2 -32.11 -4.26 -2.82
CA ILE A 2 -31.80 -5.52 -2.11
C ILE A 2 -30.35 -5.94 -2.36
N ALA A 3 -29.89 -5.98 -3.62
CA ALA A 3 -28.54 -6.39 -4.00
C ALA A 3 -27.45 -5.53 -3.33
N LEU A 4 -27.62 -4.20 -3.29
CA LEU A 4 -26.67 -3.31 -2.59
C LEU A 4 -26.69 -3.53 -1.09
N GLY A 5 -27.87 -3.72 -0.50
CA GLY A 5 -28.01 -4.06 0.90
C GLY A 5 -27.32 -5.38 1.23
N SER A 6 -27.49 -6.42 0.42
CA SER A 6 -26.83 -7.71 0.63
C SER A 6 -25.28 -7.62 0.51
N ILE A 7 -24.78 -6.87 -0.45
CA ILE A 7 -23.33 -6.65 -0.57
C ILE A 7 -22.79 -5.87 0.64
N ALA A 8 -23.48 -4.83 1.08
CA ALA A 8 -23.09 -4.05 2.26
C ALA A 8 -23.08 -4.93 3.53
N VAL A 9 -24.13 -5.72 3.76
CA VAL A 9 -24.23 -6.65 4.89
C VAL A 9 -23.11 -7.69 4.83
N PHE A 10 -22.88 -8.31 3.67
CA PHE A 10 -21.79 -9.27 3.50
C PHE A 10 -20.43 -8.64 3.81
N THR A 11 -20.18 -7.46 3.27
CA THR A 11 -18.90 -6.75 3.45
C THR A 11 -18.67 -6.35 4.91
N MET A 12 -19.74 -5.94 5.62
CA MET A 12 -19.63 -5.49 7.02
C MET A 12 -19.56 -6.63 8.04
N LEU A 13 -20.25 -7.74 7.79
CA LEU A 13 -20.43 -8.79 8.80
C LEU A 13 -19.63 -10.05 8.52
N TYR A 14 -19.39 -10.39 7.27
CA TYR A 14 -18.80 -11.67 6.90
C TYR A 14 -17.42 -11.58 6.28
N ALA A 15 -17.02 -10.45 5.67
CA ALA A 15 -15.69 -10.33 5.09
C ALA A 15 -14.66 -10.09 6.20
N PRO A 16 -13.74 -11.03 6.47
CA PRO A 16 -12.71 -10.88 7.50
C PRO A 16 -11.69 -9.80 7.13
N TRP A 17 -11.65 -9.43 5.86
CA TRP A 17 -10.86 -8.35 5.30
C TRP A 17 -11.52 -7.83 4.02
N ILE A 18 -11.46 -6.54 3.80
CA ILE A 18 -12.03 -5.89 2.63
C ILE A 18 -10.89 -5.44 1.73
N ALA A 19 -10.84 -5.99 0.53
CA ALA A 19 -10.00 -5.47 -0.54
C ALA A 19 -10.86 -4.72 -1.55
N THR A 20 -10.31 -3.70 -2.18
CA THR A 20 -10.98 -2.89 -3.21
C THR A 20 -11.66 -3.76 -4.28
N ARG A 21 -11.06 -4.90 -4.64
CA ARG A 21 -11.64 -5.87 -5.60
C ARG A 21 -13.01 -6.41 -5.19
N HIS A 22 -13.34 -6.49 -3.91
CA HIS A 22 -14.65 -6.94 -3.45
C HIS A 22 -15.71 -5.88 -3.67
N LEU A 23 -15.33 -4.61 -3.65
CA LEU A 23 -16.22 -3.48 -3.90
C LEU A 23 -16.46 -3.25 -5.40
N VAL A 24 -15.58 -3.73 -6.29
CA VAL A 24 -15.74 -3.62 -7.74
C VAL A 24 -17.05 -4.26 -8.22
N LEU A 25 -17.49 -5.35 -7.58
CA LEU A 25 -18.77 -6.00 -7.90
C LEU A 25 -19.98 -5.09 -7.62
N ALA A 26 -19.88 -4.20 -6.65
CA ALA A 26 -20.94 -3.24 -6.34
C ALA A 26 -20.90 -1.99 -7.24
N LEU A 27 -19.76 -1.71 -7.88
CA LEU A 27 -19.53 -0.48 -8.64
C LEU A 27 -20.60 -0.20 -9.71
N PRO A 28 -21.04 -1.14 -10.56
CA PRO A 28 -22.10 -0.87 -11.55
C PRO A 28 -23.41 -0.43 -10.91
N LEU A 29 -23.80 -1.05 -9.79
CA LEU A 29 -25.02 -0.72 -9.07
C LEU A 29 -24.91 0.64 -8.38
N VAL A 30 -23.75 0.95 -7.80
CA VAL A 30 -23.48 2.26 -7.19
C VAL A 30 -23.52 3.36 -8.24
N LEU A 31 -22.91 3.14 -9.41
CA LEU A 31 -22.94 4.11 -10.52
C LEU A 31 -24.36 4.37 -11.01
N LEU A 32 -25.16 3.32 -11.25
CA LEU A 32 -26.56 3.47 -11.67
C LEU A 32 -27.40 4.25 -10.64
N LEU A 33 -27.22 3.95 -9.36
CA LEU A 33 -27.91 4.68 -8.29
C LEU A 33 -27.46 6.14 -8.22
N THR A 34 -26.16 6.38 -8.33
CA THR A 34 -25.59 7.74 -8.32
C THR A 34 -26.11 8.56 -9.50
N LEU A 35 -26.14 8.03 -10.71
CA LEU A 35 -26.69 8.70 -11.88
C LEU A 35 -28.16 9.07 -11.67
N HIS A 36 -28.97 8.13 -11.16
CA HIS A 36 -30.38 8.37 -10.90
C HIS A 36 -30.60 9.46 -9.83
N LEU A 37 -29.74 9.55 -8.81
CA LEU A 37 -29.79 10.59 -7.79
C LEU A 37 -29.35 11.95 -8.36
N LEU A 38 -28.28 11.96 -9.16
CA LEU A 38 -27.75 13.16 -9.79
C LEU A 38 -28.76 13.80 -10.76
N ASP A 39 -29.55 13.01 -11.47
CA ASP A 39 -30.59 13.52 -12.36
C ASP A 39 -31.72 14.28 -11.64
N ARG A 40 -31.93 14.00 -10.37
CA ARG A 40 -32.93 14.68 -9.52
C ARG A 40 -32.41 15.97 -8.87
N MET A 41 -31.12 16.23 -8.98
CA MET A 41 -30.48 17.42 -8.36
C MET A 41 -30.50 18.59 -9.32
N SER A 42 -30.53 19.82 -8.77
CA SER A 42 -30.35 21.01 -9.56
C SER A 42 -28.95 21.04 -10.22
N SER A 43 -28.87 21.64 -11.40
CA SER A 43 -27.63 21.71 -12.18
C SER A 43 -26.42 22.22 -11.40
N PRO A 44 -26.50 23.30 -10.60
CA PRO A 44 -25.35 23.79 -9.85
C PRO A 44 -24.89 22.81 -8.76
N VAL A 45 -25.82 22.14 -8.07
CA VAL A 45 -25.47 21.15 -7.03
C VAL A 45 -24.79 19.95 -7.67
N ARG A 46 -25.31 19.46 -8.79
CA ARG A 46 -24.71 18.35 -9.54
C ARG A 46 -23.29 18.71 -10.01
N GLY A 47 -23.12 19.91 -10.58
CA GLY A 47 -21.82 20.42 -10.99
C GLY A 47 -20.82 20.49 -9.82
N ALA A 48 -21.25 21.04 -8.70
CA ALA A 48 -20.40 21.12 -7.50
C ALA A 48 -19.97 19.75 -6.98
N LEU A 49 -20.88 18.78 -6.93
CA LEU A 49 -20.56 17.41 -6.49
C LEU A 49 -19.55 16.74 -7.41
N ILE A 50 -19.67 16.90 -8.72
CA ILE A 50 -18.73 16.34 -9.69
C ILE A 50 -17.34 16.96 -9.50
N VAL A 51 -17.26 18.29 -9.37
CA VAL A 51 -15.98 19.00 -9.17
C VAL A 51 -15.32 18.59 -7.86
N VAL A 52 -16.06 18.54 -6.76
CA VAL A 52 -15.52 18.13 -5.45
C VAL A 52 -15.04 16.69 -5.48
N SER A 53 -15.83 15.77 -6.04
CA SER A 53 -15.44 14.36 -6.15
C SER A 53 -14.19 14.20 -7.03
N GLY A 54 -14.11 14.93 -8.13
CA GLY A 54 -12.93 14.95 -9.00
C GLY A 54 -11.69 15.48 -8.28
N ALA A 55 -11.82 16.57 -7.54
CA ALA A 55 -10.72 17.16 -6.76
C ALA A 55 -10.20 16.19 -5.68
N ILE A 56 -11.11 15.53 -4.95
CA ILE A 56 -10.75 14.49 -3.97
C ILE A 56 -10.03 13.32 -4.67
N GLY A 57 -10.55 12.84 -5.80
CA GLY A 57 -9.93 11.75 -6.55
C GLY A 57 -8.52 12.10 -7.04
N ILE A 58 -8.31 13.33 -7.51
CA ILE A 58 -6.98 13.81 -7.92
C ILE A 58 -6.04 13.90 -6.71
N ALA A 59 -6.50 14.46 -5.59
CA ALA A 59 -5.70 14.56 -4.37
C ALA A 59 -5.26 13.18 -3.86
N LEU A 60 -6.18 12.20 -3.84
CA LEU A 60 -5.87 10.80 -3.51
C LEU A 60 -4.85 10.21 -4.48
N GLY A 61 -5.03 10.40 -5.79
CA GLY A 61 -4.10 9.87 -6.79
C GLY A 61 -2.69 10.46 -6.67
N ILE A 62 -2.56 11.74 -6.35
CA ILE A 62 -1.26 12.39 -6.12
C ILE A 62 -0.60 11.80 -4.86
N SER A 63 -1.36 11.66 -3.78
CA SER A 63 -0.85 11.08 -2.54
C SER A 63 -0.42 9.63 -2.71
N ASP A 64 -1.26 8.79 -3.31
CA ASP A 64 -0.94 7.38 -3.54
C ASP A 64 0.29 7.21 -4.47
N ARG A 65 0.45 8.10 -5.46
CA ARG A 65 1.66 8.14 -6.29
C ARG A 65 2.90 8.48 -5.48
N HIS A 66 2.81 9.41 -4.54
CA HIS A 66 3.92 9.78 -3.65
C HIS A 66 4.34 8.59 -2.77
N PHE A 67 3.38 7.85 -2.22
CA PHE A 67 3.65 6.62 -1.48
C PHE A 67 4.32 5.54 -2.32
N ALA A 68 3.78 5.26 -3.49
CA ALA A 68 4.37 4.26 -4.39
C ALA A 68 5.77 4.67 -4.86
N GLY A 69 6.02 5.96 -5.03
CA GLY A 69 7.31 6.54 -5.38
C GLY A 69 8.42 6.19 -4.39
N PHE A 70 8.13 6.20 -3.09
CA PHE A 70 9.09 5.88 -2.06
C PHE A 70 9.76 4.50 -2.27
N TYR A 71 8.97 3.47 -2.50
CA TYR A 71 9.51 2.13 -2.74
C TYR A 71 10.35 2.05 -4.01
N ALA A 72 9.92 2.70 -5.08
CA ALA A 72 10.66 2.73 -6.34
C ALA A 72 12.02 3.44 -6.18
N GLU A 73 12.03 4.59 -5.52
CA GLU A 73 13.24 5.39 -5.27
C GLU A 73 14.23 4.65 -4.37
N GLN A 74 13.74 4.06 -3.27
CA GLN A 74 14.59 3.31 -2.35
C GLN A 74 15.15 2.04 -3.00
N ALA A 75 14.37 1.31 -3.76
CA ALA A 75 14.84 0.13 -4.47
C ALA A 75 15.95 0.48 -5.48
N ALA A 76 15.77 1.57 -6.25
CA ALA A 76 16.79 2.05 -7.18
C ALA A 76 18.06 2.51 -6.45
N ALA A 77 17.94 3.27 -5.36
CA ALA A 77 19.08 3.72 -4.57
C ALA A 77 19.87 2.55 -3.97
N LEU A 78 19.17 1.58 -3.39
CA LEU A 78 19.79 0.41 -2.78
C LEU A 78 20.46 -0.52 -3.78
N SER A 79 19.94 -0.61 -5.02
CA SER A 79 20.57 -1.41 -6.07
C SER A 79 21.93 -0.87 -6.50
N THR A 80 22.15 0.44 -6.35
CA THR A 80 23.39 1.12 -6.76
C THR A 80 24.37 1.34 -5.60
N ALA A 81 23.89 1.38 -4.37
CA ALA A 81 24.67 1.76 -3.19
C ALA A 81 25.67 0.68 -2.74
N ASN A 82 25.41 -0.59 -3.04
CA ASN A 82 26.18 -1.71 -2.48
C ASN A 82 27.11 -2.33 -3.54
N SER A 83 28.16 -1.60 -3.92
CA SER A 83 29.17 -2.10 -4.84
C SER A 83 30.01 -3.21 -4.18
N GLY A 84 29.83 -4.47 -4.59
CA GLY A 84 30.61 -5.61 -4.13
C GLY A 84 29.86 -6.62 -3.27
N HIS A 85 28.68 -6.30 -2.77
CA HIS A 85 27.82 -7.19 -2.00
C HIS A 85 26.42 -7.28 -2.62
N THR A 86 25.71 -8.35 -2.31
CA THR A 86 24.34 -8.53 -2.82
C THR A 86 23.34 -7.82 -1.91
N THR A 87 22.41 -7.09 -2.51
CA THR A 87 21.26 -6.56 -1.79
C THR A 87 20.06 -7.50 -1.98
N TRP A 88 19.57 -8.01 -0.88
CA TRP A 88 18.41 -8.89 -0.80
C TRP A 88 17.19 -8.10 -0.36
N TYR A 89 16.04 -8.59 -0.71
CA TYR A 89 14.80 -8.06 -0.15
C TYR A 89 13.95 -9.18 0.42
N ALA A 90 13.22 -8.83 1.46
CA ALA A 90 12.16 -9.67 2.00
C ALA A 90 10.87 -8.85 2.00
N GLY A 91 9.76 -9.49 1.69
CA GLY A 91 8.45 -8.84 1.64
C GLY A 91 7.78 -8.97 0.29
N SER A 92 6.48 -8.71 0.30
CA SER A 92 5.59 -8.92 -0.84
C SER A 92 5.00 -7.60 -1.35
N PHE A 93 4.07 -7.68 -2.29
CA PHE A 93 3.29 -6.57 -2.84
C PHE A 93 4.13 -5.48 -3.50
N GLY A 94 3.84 -4.21 -3.21
CA GLY A 94 4.48 -3.07 -3.87
C GLY A 94 5.99 -3.04 -3.68
N TRP A 95 6.49 -3.27 -2.47
CA TRP A 95 7.92 -3.35 -2.21
C TRP A 95 8.60 -4.45 -3.03
N GLY A 96 8.07 -5.68 -2.97
CA GLY A 96 8.64 -6.81 -3.71
C GLY A 96 8.68 -6.56 -5.22
N TRP A 97 7.66 -5.90 -5.76
CA TRP A 97 7.64 -5.53 -7.17
C TRP A 97 8.80 -4.59 -7.55
N TYR A 98 8.96 -3.48 -6.82
CA TYR A 98 10.01 -2.49 -7.12
C TYR A 98 11.41 -3.04 -6.83
N ALA A 99 11.59 -3.80 -5.75
CA ALA A 99 12.85 -4.43 -5.40
C ALA A 99 13.30 -5.41 -6.50
N LYS A 100 12.40 -6.27 -6.97
CA LYS A 100 12.66 -7.20 -8.08
C LYS A 100 12.98 -6.45 -9.38
N ALA A 101 12.22 -5.41 -9.70
CA ALA A 101 12.46 -4.58 -10.89
C ALA A 101 13.81 -3.84 -10.85
N ALA A 102 14.29 -3.46 -9.66
CA ALA A 102 15.59 -2.85 -9.45
C ALA A 102 16.76 -3.85 -9.39
N GLY A 103 16.48 -5.17 -9.52
CA GLY A 103 17.51 -6.21 -9.54
C GLY A 103 17.95 -6.70 -8.15
N LEU A 104 17.24 -6.35 -7.08
CA LEU A 104 17.46 -6.94 -5.76
C LEU A 104 17.04 -8.43 -5.78
N ARG A 105 17.69 -9.26 -4.95
CA ARG A 105 17.41 -10.69 -4.88
C ARG A 105 16.34 -10.99 -3.84
N ASP A 106 15.38 -11.82 -4.20
CA ASP A 106 14.35 -12.30 -3.27
C ASP A 106 14.92 -13.35 -2.32
N ILE A 107 14.84 -13.09 -1.01
CA ILE A 107 15.33 -14.03 -0.01
C ILE A 107 14.47 -15.31 0.06
N ALA A 108 13.21 -15.24 -0.33
CA ALA A 108 12.29 -16.36 -0.30
C ALA A 108 12.43 -17.29 -1.52
N GLU A 109 12.87 -16.77 -2.66
CA GLU A 109 13.01 -17.51 -3.92
C GLU A 109 14.45 -17.97 -4.22
N ALA A 110 15.41 -17.62 -3.34
CA ALA A 110 16.82 -17.82 -3.63
C ALA A 110 17.32 -19.23 -3.28
N ASP A 111 18.12 -19.82 -4.16
CA ASP A 111 18.80 -21.11 -3.96
C ASP A 111 20.00 -21.02 -2.98
N SER A 112 20.38 -19.82 -2.57
CA SER A 112 21.55 -19.59 -1.69
C SER A 112 21.20 -18.59 -0.60
N LEU A 113 21.79 -18.76 0.58
CA LEU A 113 21.64 -17.82 1.68
C LEU A 113 22.50 -16.55 1.45
N PRO A 114 22.07 -15.40 1.99
CA PRO A 114 22.88 -14.21 2.06
C PRO A 114 24.22 -14.46 2.76
N LYS A 115 25.26 -13.76 2.32
CA LYS A 115 26.63 -13.89 2.86
C LYS A 115 26.95 -12.72 3.79
N PRO A 116 27.94 -12.87 4.67
CA PRO A 116 28.44 -11.75 5.48
C PRO A 116 28.76 -10.52 4.63
N GLY A 117 28.25 -9.37 5.06
CA GLY A 117 28.35 -8.11 4.34
C GLY A 117 27.22 -7.83 3.35
N ASP A 118 26.39 -8.81 2.99
CA ASP A 118 25.18 -8.58 2.18
C ASP A 118 24.16 -7.75 2.96
N LEU A 119 23.33 -7.01 2.25
CA LEU A 119 22.23 -6.24 2.83
C LEU A 119 20.90 -6.98 2.64
N ILE A 120 20.05 -6.90 3.65
CA ILE A 120 18.66 -7.37 3.58
C ILE A 120 17.73 -6.19 3.88
N VAL A 121 16.79 -5.92 2.99
CA VAL A 121 15.85 -4.79 3.14
C VAL A 121 14.44 -5.31 3.37
N VAL A 122 13.81 -4.80 4.42
CA VAL A 122 12.55 -5.32 4.97
C VAL A 122 11.57 -4.18 5.19
N PRO A 123 10.35 -4.22 4.65
CA PRO A 123 9.32 -3.25 4.99
C PRO A 123 8.81 -3.50 6.42
N MET A 124 8.76 -2.45 7.24
CA MET A 124 8.36 -2.57 8.65
C MET A 124 6.84 -2.66 8.84
N ASP A 125 6.08 -2.08 7.91
CA ASP A 125 4.63 -1.91 8.05
C ASP A 125 3.78 -3.03 7.43
N PHE A 126 4.42 -3.96 6.74
CA PHE A 126 3.79 -5.15 6.18
C PHE A 126 4.33 -6.42 6.81
N SER A 127 3.56 -7.51 6.69
CA SER A 127 3.84 -8.83 7.28
C SER A 127 5.32 -9.15 7.41
N SER A 128 5.74 -9.48 8.64
CA SER A 128 7.11 -9.85 8.96
C SER A 128 7.62 -10.86 7.92
N PRO A 129 8.64 -10.50 7.18
CA PRO A 129 9.27 -11.44 6.26
C PRO A 129 9.95 -12.52 7.09
N SER A 130 9.88 -13.74 6.65
CA SER A 130 10.67 -14.82 7.23
C SER A 130 12.10 -14.70 6.72
N ILE A 131 12.94 -13.97 7.44
CA ILE A 131 14.39 -14.13 7.27
C ILE A 131 14.70 -15.52 7.83
N PRO A 132 15.43 -16.37 7.09
CA PRO A 132 15.81 -17.68 7.59
C PRO A 132 16.57 -17.56 8.92
N GLU A 133 16.24 -18.41 9.90
CA GLU A 133 16.87 -18.38 11.24
C GLU A 133 18.40 -18.54 11.20
N ALA A 134 18.92 -19.17 10.15
CA ALA A 134 20.35 -19.36 9.94
C ALA A 134 21.08 -18.06 9.54
N VAL A 135 20.35 -16.98 9.23
CA VAL A 135 20.94 -15.70 8.80
C VAL A 135 20.96 -14.73 10.00
N HIS A 136 22.13 -14.54 10.57
CA HIS A 136 22.32 -13.55 11.62
C HIS A 136 22.44 -12.15 11.01
N THR A 137 21.66 -11.21 11.53
CA THR A 137 21.59 -9.86 10.98
C THR A 137 21.65 -8.81 12.06
N ARG A 138 22.19 -7.65 11.70
CA ARG A 138 22.22 -6.45 12.54
C ARG A 138 21.56 -5.28 11.80
N GLU A 139 20.71 -4.53 12.47
CA GLU A 139 20.13 -3.32 11.93
C GLU A 139 21.21 -2.27 11.67
N VAL A 140 21.20 -1.67 10.49
CA VAL A 140 22.13 -0.60 10.10
C VAL A 140 21.41 0.73 10.04
N MET A 141 20.24 0.77 9.41
CA MET A 141 19.47 2.00 9.28
C MET A 141 17.99 1.73 9.03
N ILE A 142 17.17 2.72 9.32
CA ILE A 142 15.77 2.78 8.92
C ILE A 142 15.61 3.90 7.89
N LEU A 143 15.15 3.54 6.69
CA LEU A 143 14.76 4.48 5.67
C LEU A 143 13.28 4.82 5.88
N GLN A 144 12.98 6.09 6.03
CA GLN A 144 11.63 6.57 6.32
C GLN A 144 11.16 7.54 5.24
N GLN A 145 9.92 7.38 4.80
CA GLN A 145 9.30 8.28 3.85
C GLN A 145 9.06 9.66 4.48
N ALA A 146 9.40 10.71 3.76
CA ALA A 146 8.97 12.06 4.14
C ALA A 146 7.47 12.21 3.85
N LEU A 147 6.71 12.70 4.81
CA LEU A 147 5.29 12.97 4.62
C LEU A 147 5.10 14.24 3.78
N GLY A 148 4.23 14.15 2.77
CA GLY A 148 3.81 15.27 1.95
C GLY A 148 2.52 15.93 2.45
N PRO A 149 2.18 17.13 1.96
CA PRO A 149 1.00 17.87 2.42
C PRO A 149 -0.34 17.19 2.08
N LEU A 150 -0.36 16.27 1.12
CA LEU A 150 -1.55 15.53 0.71
C LEU A 150 -1.63 14.11 1.29
N ASP A 151 -0.67 13.69 2.11
CA ASP A 151 -0.63 12.32 2.62
C ASP A 151 -1.82 11.99 3.53
N ALA A 152 -2.44 13.00 4.16
CA ALA A 152 -3.69 12.84 4.88
C ALA A 152 -4.86 12.36 4.01
N PHE A 153 -4.76 12.49 2.68
CA PHE A 153 -5.77 12.05 1.71
C PHE A 153 -5.43 10.70 1.06
N SER A 154 -4.41 10.02 1.53
CA SER A 154 -4.02 8.70 1.00
C SER A 154 -5.08 7.65 1.24
N THR A 155 -5.30 6.76 0.28
CA THR A 155 -6.17 5.59 0.44
C THR A 155 -5.63 4.65 1.52
N ARG A 156 -4.34 4.63 1.73
CA ARG A 156 -3.69 3.86 2.77
C ARG A 156 -4.02 4.38 4.18
N HIS A 157 -4.09 5.67 4.34
CA HIS A 157 -4.29 6.30 5.63
C HIS A 157 -5.76 6.59 5.95
N TRP A 158 -6.52 6.93 4.94
CA TRP A 158 -7.90 7.36 5.12
C TRP A 158 -8.90 6.23 5.08
N LEU A 159 -8.65 5.21 4.29
CA LEU A 159 -9.62 4.16 4.02
C LEU A 159 -9.11 2.75 4.36
N ARG A 160 -7.84 2.58 4.68
CA ARG A 160 -7.20 1.28 4.99
C ARG A 160 -7.72 0.08 4.17
N PHE A 161 -8.08 0.30 2.92
CA PHE A 161 -8.68 -0.72 2.07
C PHE A 161 -7.80 -1.94 1.82
N TYR A 162 -6.55 -1.90 2.26
CA TYR A 162 -5.57 -2.92 1.91
C TYR A 162 -4.92 -3.64 3.09
N CYS A 163 -5.33 -3.36 4.31
CA CYS A 163 -4.67 -3.98 5.46
C CYS A 163 -5.47 -5.17 6.00
N ALA A 164 -5.08 -6.37 5.57
CA ALA A 164 -5.62 -7.63 6.09
C ALA A 164 -5.30 -7.88 7.58
N ARG A 165 -4.47 -7.05 8.19
CA ARG A 165 -3.88 -7.30 9.51
C ARG A 165 -4.55 -6.53 10.65
N TYR A 166 -5.40 -5.57 10.34
CA TYR A 166 -6.03 -4.74 11.36
C TYR A 166 -7.54 -4.97 11.37
N PRO A 167 -8.13 -5.27 12.53
CA PRO A 167 -9.57 -5.47 12.69
C PRO A 167 -10.38 -4.17 12.58
N ASP A 168 -9.72 -3.06 12.26
CA ASP A 168 -10.38 -1.76 12.19
C ASP A 168 -11.29 -1.65 10.97
N PRO A 169 -12.45 -1.01 11.13
CA PRO A 169 -13.36 -0.76 10.02
C PRO A 169 -12.67 0.03 8.90
N PRO A 170 -13.05 -0.19 7.61
CA PRO A 170 -12.44 0.49 6.47
C PRO A 170 -12.64 2.02 6.46
N TRP A 171 -13.52 2.54 7.30
CA TRP A 171 -13.76 3.97 7.48
C TRP A 171 -12.99 4.60 8.65
N HIS A 172 -12.10 3.86 9.28
CA HIS A 172 -11.28 4.39 10.35
C HIS A 172 -10.24 5.36 9.79
N ILE A 173 -10.32 6.62 10.23
CA ILE A 173 -9.29 7.63 9.93
C ILE A 173 -8.10 7.34 10.83
N SER A 174 -7.06 6.74 10.27
CA SER A 174 -5.81 6.56 11.01
C SER A 174 -4.85 7.70 10.70
N HIS A 175 -4.19 8.21 11.72
CA HIS A 175 -2.99 9.01 11.51
C HIS A 175 -1.93 8.15 10.87
N ALA A 176 -1.44 8.61 9.73
CA ALA A 176 -0.47 7.88 8.94
C ALA A 176 0.88 7.83 9.65
N GLU A 177 1.36 6.64 9.94
CA GLU A 177 2.78 6.45 10.08
C GLU A 177 3.42 6.44 8.67
N PRO A 178 4.56 7.13 8.48
CA PRO A 178 5.28 7.08 7.22
C PRO A 178 5.75 5.66 6.92
N GLU A 179 5.89 5.34 5.63
CA GLU A 179 6.48 4.09 5.21
C GLU A 179 7.92 3.96 5.71
N ARG A 180 8.28 2.78 6.18
CA ARG A 180 9.61 2.51 6.70
C ARG A 180 10.16 1.22 6.11
N LEU A 181 11.43 1.30 5.70
CA LEU A 181 12.22 0.15 5.31
C LEU A 181 13.37 -0.01 6.30
N MET A 182 13.49 -1.17 6.89
CA MET A 182 14.63 -1.54 7.72
C MET A 182 15.71 -2.17 6.85
N VAL A 183 16.92 -1.67 6.95
CA VAL A 183 18.10 -2.20 6.27
C VAL A 183 18.94 -2.94 7.29
N LEU A 184 19.16 -4.21 7.03
CA LEU A 184 19.96 -5.12 7.85
C LEU A 184 21.24 -5.48 7.12
N VAL A 185 22.34 -5.63 7.83
CA VAL A 185 23.56 -6.25 7.31
C VAL A 185 23.68 -7.68 7.86
N VAL A 186 24.14 -8.58 7.04
CA VAL A 186 24.43 -9.98 7.41
C VAL A 186 25.81 -10.00 8.10
N ASP A 187 25.85 -10.57 9.30
CA ASP A 187 27.07 -10.74 10.09
C ASP A 187 27.89 -11.96 9.71
#